data_ac02e052af3dc88c51829cb646dbd911
#
_entry.id   ac02e052af3dc88c51829cb646dbd911
#
_cell.length_a   1.000
_cell.length_b   1.000
_cell.length_c   1.000
_cell.angle_alpha   90.00
_cell.angle_beta   90.00
_cell.angle_gamma   90.00
#
_symmetry.space_group_name_H-M   'P 1'
#
loop_
_entity.id
_entity.type
_entity.pdbx_description
1 polymer ?
#
loop_
_entity_poly.entity_id
_entity_poly.type
_entity_poly.pdbx_seq_one_letter_code
_entity_poly.pdbx_strand_id
1 'polypeptide(L)'
;RDKKSSELKPLRDTFETTCWDETEDIRKSFDQTQGGKKKKLQFADEVLSGKHSAVEHKKEDIQKLYDIAYDPKARRYPLFKISGELEGEYDLSGASYLGEEVTSRSETQFAQFMKALNATEWVKQGHADYVVGHEEGKCPFCQRKLPDTFEEDIAEAFDEGYQKALDALETFEAEYKRKMEALLELLKNNLNDVFPKAKTAEYEKLVAQLETVITENEQLIAKKRTTPGE
;
A
#
# COMPACT_ATOMS: atom_id res chain seq x y z
N ARG A 1 47.66 23.36 41.88
CA ARG A 1 46.89 23.59 40.60
C ARG A 1 47.85 23.91 39.45
N ASP A 2 48.84 24.70 39.66
CA ASP A 2 49.77 25.20 38.60
C ASP A 2 50.66 24.11 37.96
N LYS A 3 51.10 23.12 38.74
CA LYS A 3 51.92 21.99 38.25
C LYS A 3 51.15 21.09 37.24
N LYS A 4 49.91 20.76 37.52
CA LYS A 4 49.08 19.96 36.60
C LYS A 4 48.73 20.72 35.30
N SER A 5 48.54 22.05 35.40
CA SER A 5 48.27 22.89 34.23
C SER A 5 49.48 22.98 33.32
N SER A 6 50.70 23.06 33.87
CA SER A 6 51.93 23.08 33.10
C SER A 6 52.29 21.77 32.40
N GLU A 7 51.85 20.61 32.97
CA GLU A 7 52.00 19.29 32.35
C GLU A 7 50.94 19.02 31.28
N LEU A 8 49.73 19.51 31.45
CA LEU A 8 48.63 19.31 30.50
C LEU A 8 48.78 20.09 29.21
N LYS A 9 49.39 21.29 29.27
CA LYS A 9 49.53 22.16 28.11
C LYS A 9 50.33 21.51 26.96
N PRO A 10 51.54 20.95 27.20
CA PRO A 10 52.30 20.32 26.11
C PRO A 10 51.62 19.06 25.56
N LEU A 11 50.89 18.30 26.39
CA LEU A 11 50.12 17.13 25.94
C LEU A 11 48.98 17.57 25.02
N ARG A 12 48.29 18.66 25.36
CA ARG A 12 47.23 19.21 24.53
C ARG A 12 47.78 19.74 23.21
N ASP A 13 48.88 20.50 23.24
CA ASP A 13 49.53 21.03 22.04
C ASP A 13 49.99 19.88 21.09
N THR A 14 50.51 18.81 21.66
CA THR A 14 50.88 17.59 20.89
C THR A 14 49.66 16.94 20.29
N PHE A 15 48.57 16.70 21.06
CA PHE A 15 47.34 16.16 20.60
C PHE A 15 46.73 16.95 19.44
N GLU A 16 46.63 18.29 19.63
CA GLU A 16 46.10 19.19 18.60
C GLU A 16 46.90 19.09 17.30
N THR A 17 48.22 19.00 17.39
CA THR A 17 49.10 18.87 16.24
C THR A 17 48.94 17.54 15.54
N THR A 18 49.05 16.44 16.30
CA THR A 18 48.89 15.08 15.76
C THR A 18 47.50 14.88 15.17
N CYS A 19 46.45 15.27 15.86
CA CYS A 19 45.08 15.18 15.38
C CYS A 19 44.89 15.94 14.07
N TRP A 20 45.45 17.13 13.97
CA TRP A 20 45.37 17.97 12.78
C TRP A 20 46.13 17.38 11.61
N ASP A 21 47.33 16.86 11.82
CA ASP A 21 48.21 16.33 10.76
C ASP A 21 47.70 14.98 10.26
N GLU A 22 47.32 14.07 11.15
CA GLU A 22 46.82 12.72 10.82
C GLU A 22 45.44 12.76 10.11
N THR A 23 44.68 13.83 10.29
CA THR A 23 43.36 13.98 9.64
C THR A 23 43.37 14.89 8.41
N GLU A 24 44.56 15.33 7.94
CA GLU A 24 44.69 16.29 6.84
C GLU A 24 44.00 15.78 5.56
N ASP A 25 44.19 14.52 5.19
CA ASP A 25 43.62 13.92 3.98
C ASP A 25 42.10 13.89 4.04
N ILE A 26 41.54 13.56 5.21
CA ILE A 26 40.09 13.51 5.41
C ILE A 26 39.51 14.93 5.32
N ARG A 27 40.14 15.89 6.01
CA ARG A 27 39.69 17.29 6.01
C ARG A 27 39.76 17.94 4.64
N LYS A 28 40.79 17.61 3.86
CA LYS A 28 40.93 18.06 2.47
C LYS A 28 39.91 17.44 1.54
N SER A 29 39.64 16.15 1.73
CA SER A 29 38.61 15.43 0.93
C SER A 29 37.22 16.00 1.17
N PHE A 30 36.93 16.55 2.36
CA PHE A 30 35.63 17.05 2.76
C PHE A 30 35.67 18.54 3.14
N ASP A 31 36.42 19.32 2.40
CA ASP A 31 36.76 20.75 2.70
C ASP A 31 35.56 21.70 2.81
N GLN A 32 34.45 21.38 2.12
CA GLN A 32 33.24 22.20 2.15
C GLN A 32 32.34 21.91 3.38
N THR A 33 32.61 20.84 4.11
CA THR A 33 31.89 20.51 5.34
C THR A 33 32.29 21.47 6.47
N GLN A 34 31.45 21.56 7.51
CA GLN A 34 31.79 22.31 8.71
C GLN A 34 33.10 21.85 9.34
N GLY A 35 33.36 20.52 9.32
CA GLY A 35 34.61 19.93 9.82
C GLY A 35 35.84 20.38 9.02
N GLY A 36 35.73 20.42 7.69
CA GLY A 36 36.80 20.85 6.80
C GLY A 36 37.15 22.34 6.94
N LYS A 37 36.20 23.19 7.35
CA LYS A 37 36.38 24.64 7.54
C LYS A 37 36.86 25.05 8.93
N LYS A 38 36.98 24.10 9.88
CA LYS A 38 37.41 24.39 11.26
C LYS A 38 38.91 24.70 11.34
N LYS A 39 39.25 25.52 12.33
CA LYS A 39 40.64 25.76 12.70
C LYS A 39 41.12 24.62 13.60
N LYS A 40 42.43 24.40 13.64
CA LYS A 40 43.12 23.34 14.38
C LYS A 40 42.59 23.11 15.80
N LEU A 41 42.54 24.19 16.59
CA LEU A 41 42.06 24.13 17.98
C LEU A 41 40.59 23.68 18.07
N GLN A 42 39.72 24.28 17.27
CA GLN A 42 38.28 23.92 17.25
C GLN A 42 38.03 22.47 16.82
N PHE A 43 38.81 21.98 15.87
CA PHE A 43 38.73 20.60 15.39
C PHE A 43 39.15 19.63 16.48
N ALA A 44 40.29 19.90 17.16
CA ALA A 44 40.79 19.06 18.25
C ALA A 44 39.80 19.02 19.45
N ASP A 45 39.23 20.19 19.84
CA ASP A 45 38.24 20.27 20.92
C ASP A 45 36.98 19.44 20.60
N GLU A 46 36.55 19.44 19.35
CA GLU A 46 35.39 18.69 18.94
C GLU A 46 35.65 17.14 18.91
N VAL A 47 36.85 16.75 18.45
CA VAL A 47 37.29 15.34 18.52
C VAL A 47 37.33 14.86 19.97
N LEU A 48 37.86 15.69 20.90
CA LEU A 48 37.91 15.35 22.33
C LEU A 48 36.53 15.29 22.97
N SER A 49 35.59 16.15 22.56
CA SER A 49 34.25 16.25 23.13
C SER A 49 33.23 15.37 22.40
N GLY A 50 33.58 14.86 21.21
CA GLY A 50 32.69 14.08 20.37
C GLY A 50 32.30 12.74 20.98
N LYS A 51 31.04 12.36 20.82
CA LYS A 51 30.57 11.02 21.10
C LYS A 51 30.96 10.12 19.90
N HIS A 52 31.78 9.12 20.16
CA HIS A 52 32.09 8.12 19.13
C HIS A 52 30.83 7.36 18.76
N SER A 53 30.53 7.32 17.47
CA SER A 53 29.48 6.44 16.92
C SER A 53 30.02 5.00 16.91
N ALA A 54 29.19 4.04 17.31
CA ALA A 54 29.50 2.63 17.14
C ALA A 54 29.41 2.16 15.68
N VAL A 55 28.94 3.04 14.77
CA VAL A 55 28.78 2.73 13.35
C VAL A 55 30.05 3.16 12.62
N GLU A 56 30.75 2.17 12.08
CA GLU A 56 31.86 2.42 11.16
C GLU A 56 31.31 2.90 9.79
N HIS A 57 31.74 4.08 9.37
CA HIS A 57 31.45 4.58 8.04
C HIS A 57 32.67 4.41 7.15
N LYS A 58 32.48 3.77 5.98
CA LYS A 58 33.53 3.66 4.98
C LYS A 58 33.75 5.03 4.30
N LYS A 59 35.01 5.39 4.09
CA LYS A 59 35.37 6.67 3.45
C LYS A 59 34.69 6.82 2.08
N GLU A 60 34.60 5.75 1.32
CA GLU A 60 33.98 5.72 -0.01
C GLU A 60 32.49 6.04 0.01
N ASP A 61 31.77 5.62 1.04
CA ASP A 61 30.34 5.90 1.17
C ASP A 61 30.10 7.36 1.58
N ILE A 62 30.96 7.87 2.49
CA ILE A 62 30.94 9.29 2.86
C ILE A 62 31.30 10.16 1.65
N GLN A 63 32.28 9.76 0.84
CA GLN A 63 32.68 10.47 -0.37
C GLN A 63 31.53 10.56 -1.37
N LYS A 64 30.80 9.48 -1.62
CA LYS A 64 29.61 9.51 -2.49
C LYS A 64 28.55 10.50 -1.99
N LEU A 65 28.30 10.50 -0.67
CA LEU A 65 27.35 11.46 -0.08
C LEU A 65 27.83 12.89 -0.19
N TYR A 66 29.15 13.13 0.00
CA TYR A 66 29.74 14.43 -0.14
C TYR A 66 29.65 14.94 -1.59
N ASP A 67 30.00 14.11 -2.56
CA ASP A 67 29.95 14.44 -3.98
C ASP A 67 28.53 14.82 -4.41
N ILE A 68 27.52 14.11 -3.89
CA ILE A 68 26.11 14.45 -4.13
C ILE A 68 25.72 15.75 -3.43
N ALA A 69 26.14 15.95 -2.19
CA ALA A 69 25.71 17.10 -1.38
C ALA A 69 26.35 18.43 -1.83
N TYR A 70 27.57 18.36 -2.37
CA TYR A 70 28.38 19.52 -2.78
C TYR A 70 28.62 19.62 -4.28
N ASP A 71 27.92 18.81 -5.09
CA ASP A 71 27.96 18.95 -6.55
C ASP A 71 27.45 20.36 -6.94
N PRO A 72 28.27 21.18 -7.63
CA PRO A 72 27.82 22.47 -8.11
C PRO A 72 26.59 22.43 -9.03
N LYS A 73 26.35 21.26 -9.64
CA LYS A 73 25.20 20.97 -10.49
C LYS A 73 24.05 20.32 -9.72
N ALA A 74 24.22 20.07 -8.41
CA ALA A 74 23.16 19.46 -7.60
C ALA A 74 21.93 20.36 -7.60
N ARG A 75 20.84 19.80 -8.06
CA ARG A 75 19.53 20.43 -7.95
C ARG A 75 18.91 20.05 -6.62
N ARG A 76 18.40 21.02 -5.88
CA ARG A 76 17.52 20.73 -4.74
C ARG A 76 16.20 20.25 -5.32
N TYR A 77 15.92 18.98 -5.15
CA TYR A 77 14.61 18.47 -5.48
C TYR A 77 13.62 18.88 -4.39
N PRO A 78 12.42 19.36 -4.76
CA PRO A 78 11.38 19.60 -3.77
C PRO A 78 11.06 18.30 -3.03
N LEU A 79 10.57 18.43 -1.80
CA LEU A 79 10.09 17.27 -1.06
C LEU A 79 9.01 16.59 -1.91
N PHE A 80 9.13 15.27 -2.12
CA PHE A 80 8.08 14.50 -2.77
C PHE A 80 6.83 14.53 -1.87
N LYS A 81 5.85 15.28 -2.29
CA LYS A 81 4.54 15.33 -1.65
C LYS A 81 3.53 14.81 -2.64
N ILE A 82 2.71 13.88 -2.21
CA ILE A 82 1.51 13.54 -2.95
C ILE A 82 0.62 14.79 -2.87
N SER A 83 0.45 15.46 -4.00
CA SER A 83 -0.45 16.60 -4.13
C SER A 83 -1.80 16.11 -4.59
N GLY A 84 -2.76 16.08 -3.69
CA GLY A 84 -4.13 15.65 -3.93
C GLY A 84 -4.73 15.14 -2.63
N GLU A 85 -6.01 15.30 -2.50
CA GLU A 85 -6.74 14.83 -1.34
C GLU A 85 -6.94 13.32 -1.47
N LEU A 86 -6.14 12.56 -0.72
CA LEU A 86 -6.53 11.21 -0.31
C LEU A 86 -7.52 11.29 0.87
N GLU A 87 -7.90 12.52 1.22
CA GLU A 87 -8.84 12.85 2.28
C GLU A 87 -10.27 12.67 1.76
N GLY A 88 -10.75 11.50 1.81
CA GLY A 88 -12.14 11.14 1.82
C GLY A 88 -12.25 9.87 2.61
N GLU A 89 -13.21 9.79 3.50
CA GLU A 89 -13.61 8.50 4.02
C GLU A 89 -13.87 7.60 2.82
N TYR A 90 -13.01 6.61 2.66
CA TYR A 90 -13.29 5.51 1.74
C TYR A 90 -14.45 4.73 2.35
N ASP A 91 -15.64 5.27 2.19
CA ASP A 91 -16.86 4.54 2.54
C ASP A 91 -16.95 3.34 1.58
N LEU A 92 -16.47 2.24 2.06
CA LEU A 92 -16.61 0.94 1.45
C LEU A 92 -17.89 0.30 2.00
N SER A 93 -18.99 1.07 1.99
CA SER A 93 -20.32 0.53 2.30
C SER A 93 -20.56 -0.67 1.37
N GLY A 94 -20.89 -1.81 1.94
CA GLY A 94 -20.99 -3.07 1.22
C GLY A 94 -19.79 -4.00 1.36
N ALA A 95 -18.65 -3.55 1.93
CA ALA A 95 -17.50 -4.41 2.23
C ALA A 95 -17.84 -5.58 3.17
N SER A 96 -18.85 -5.41 4.04
CA SER A 96 -19.35 -6.46 4.92
C SER A 96 -19.81 -7.70 4.14
N TYR A 97 -20.43 -7.49 2.97
CA TYR A 97 -20.92 -8.59 2.12
C TYR A 97 -19.79 -9.43 1.48
N LEU A 98 -18.55 -8.94 1.47
CA LEU A 98 -17.42 -9.74 0.97
C LEU A 98 -17.09 -10.91 1.88
N GLY A 99 -17.33 -10.75 3.19
CA GLY A 99 -17.05 -11.78 4.20
C GLY A 99 -18.26 -12.65 4.56
N GLU A 100 -19.43 -12.33 4.03
CA GLU A 100 -20.69 -13.04 4.35
C GLU A 100 -21.18 -13.84 3.15
N GLU A 101 -21.77 -15.01 3.40
CA GLU A 101 -22.53 -15.70 2.38
C GLU A 101 -23.79 -14.88 2.07
N VAL A 102 -23.88 -14.33 0.88
CA VAL A 102 -25.11 -13.66 0.41
C VAL A 102 -26.07 -14.74 -0.07
N THR A 103 -26.92 -15.13 0.82
CA THR A 103 -27.99 -16.11 0.57
C THR A 103 -29.32 -15.52 0.98
N SER A 104 -30.40 -16.13 0.53
CA SER A 104 -31.72 -15.82 1.03
C SER A 104 -31.75 -15.81 2.56
N ARG A 105 -32.38 -14.81 3.15
CA ARG A 105 -32.68 -14.78 4.60
C ARG A 105 -33.90 -15.61 4.97
N SER A 106 -34.59 -16.18 3.97
CA SER A 106 -35.75 -17.02 4.19
C SER A 106 -35.35 -18.29 4.96
N GLU A 107 -36.10 -18.59 6.00
CA GLU A 107 -35.98 -19.81 6.81
C GLU A 107 -36.76 -20.98 6.18
N THR A 108 -37.19 -20.87 4.92
CA THR A 108 -37.91 -21.93 4.23
C THR A 108 -37.03 -23.20 4.02
N GLN A 109 -37.64 -24.34 4.02
CA GLN A 109 -36.95 -25.62 3.75
C GLN A 109 -36.24 -25.59 2.39
N PHE A 110 -36.83 -24.91 1.39
CA PHE A 110 -36.27 -24.77 0.06
C PHE A 110 -35.01 -23.91 0.08
N ALA A 111 -35.03 -22.73 0.74
CA ALA A 111 -33.87 -21.86 0.88
C ALA A 111 -32.73 -22.58 1.65
N GLN A 112 -33.04 -23.25 2.74
CA GLN A 112 -32.08 -24.06 3.51
C GLN A 112 -31.47 -25.18 2.67
N PHE A 113 -32.26 -25.85 1.84
CA PHE A 113 -31.76 -26.89 0.94
C PHE A 113 -30.84 -26.36 -0.14
N MET A 114 -31.18 -25.23 -0.78
CA MET A 114 -30.31 -24.55 -1.75
C MET A 114 -28.98 -24.15 -1.12
N LYS A 115 -29.04 -23.57 0.08
CA LYS A 115 -27.86 -23.16 0.84
C LYS A 115 -26.96 -24.35 1.19
N ALA A 116 -27.56 -25.46 1.68
CA ALA A 116 -26.83 -26.69 2.02
C ALA A 116 -26.11 -27.33 0.82
N LEU A 117 -26.62 -27.13 -0.38
CA LEU A 117 -26.04 -27.62 -1.64
C LEU A 117 -25.13 -26.60 -2.33
N ASN A 118 -25.03 -25.38 -1.79
CA ASN A 118 -24.38 -24.23 -2.48
C ASN A 118 -24.93 -24.04 -3.91
N ALA A 119 -26.26 -24.18 -4.06
CA ALA A 119 -26.94 -24.24 -5.35
C ALA A 119 -27.74 -22.98 -5.67
N THR A 120 -27.61 -21.92 -4.91
CA THR A 120 -28.42 -20.68 -5.02
C THR A 120 -28.35 -20.09 -6.42
N GLU A 121 -27.16 -19.84 -6.95
CA GLU A 121 -26.99 -19.26 -8.29
C GLU A 121 -27.44 -20.25 -9.38
N TRP A 122 -27.16 -21.52 -9.21
CA TRP A 122 -27.58 -22.55 -10.15
C TRP A 122 -29.12 -22.64 -10.25
N VAL A 123 -29.82 -22.55 -9.12
CA VAL A 123 -31.30 -22.57 -9.09
C VAL A 123 -31.85 -21.28 -9.70
N LYS A 124 -31.29 -20.13 -9.38
CA LYS A 124 -31.68 -18.84 -9.96
C LYS A 124 -31.55 -18.85 -11.48
N GLN A 125 -30.39 -19.25 -11.99
CA GLN A 125 -30.13 -19.33 -13.41
C GLN A 125 -31.03 -20.40 -14.07
N GLY A 126 -31.18 -21.55 -13.46
CA GLY A 126 -32.03 -22.65 -13.96
C GLY A 126 -33.52 -22.24 -14.02
N HIS A 127 -34.00 -21.49 -13.03
CA HIS A 127 -35.35 -20.95 -13.06
C HIS A 127 -35.52 -19.94 -14.21
N ALA A 128 -34.59 -19.01 -14.35
CA ALA A 128 -34.65 -18.00 -15.42
C ALA A 128 -34.58 -18.62 -16.83
N ASP A 129 -33.71 -19.62 -17.03
CA ASP A 129 -33.43 -20.16 -18.37
C ASP A 129 -34.43 -21.24 -18.79
N TYR A 130 -34.99 -21.98 -17.83
CA TYR A 130 -35.73 -23.23 -18.15
C TYR A 130 -37.16 -23.26 -17.59
N VAL A 131 -37.54 -22.38 -16.68
CA VAL A 131 -38.88 -22.36 -16.07
C VAL A 131 -39.66 -21.13 -16.51
N VAL A 132 -39.06 -19.96 -16.44
CA VAL A 132 -39.69 -18.69 -16.87
C VAL A 132 -39.99 -18.72 -18.36
N GLY A 133 -41.23 -18.53 -18.75
CA GLY A 133 -41.66 -18.52 -20.15
C GLY A 133 -41.99 -19.93 -20.74
N HIS A 134 -41.86 -20.96 -19.96
CA HIS A 134 -42.33 -22.32 -20.33
C HIS A 134 -43.68 -22.60 -19.72
N GLU A 135 -44.74 -22.64 -20.54
CA GLU A 135 -46.15 -22.77 -20.09
C GLU A 135 -46.50 -24.05 -19.38
N GLU A 136 -45.65 -25.09 -19.44
CA GLU A 136 -45.99 -26.41 -18.96
C GLU A 136 -45.75 -26.64 -17.46
N GLY A 137 -45.07 -25.72 -16.75
CA GLY A 137 -44.76 -25.86 -15.33
C GLY A 137 -44.10 -27.20 -14.97
N LYS A 138 -43.23 -27.73 -15.84
CA LYS A 138 -42.54 -29.01 -15.67
C LYS A 138 -41.06 -28.79 -15.38
N CYS A 139 -40.49 -29.64 -14.54
CA CYS A 139 -39.06 -29.68 -14.30
C CYS A 139 -38.32 -30.03 -15.63
N PRO A 140 -37.33 -29.19 -16.05
CA PRO A 140 -36.61 -29.41 -17.29
C PRO A 140 -35.78 -30.72 -17.29
N PHE A 141 -35.45 -31.22 -16.12
CA PHE A 141 -34.64 -32.45 -15.97
C PHE A 141 -35.43 -33.71 -15.96
N CYS A 142 -36.55 -33.76 -15.19
CA CYS A 142 -37.30 -35.01 -15.02
C CYS A 142 -38.69 -35.00 -15.65
N GLN A 143 -39.10 -33.90 -16.28
CA GLN A 143 -40.37 -33.69 -16.97
C GLN A 143 -41.62 -33.83 -16.09
N ARG A 144 -41.44 -33.90 -14.76
CA ARG A 144 -42.56 -33.95 -13.82
C ARG A 144 -43.07 -32.53 -13.61
N LYS A 145 -44.39 -32.40 -13.30
CA LYS A 145 -44.98 -31.13 -12.90
C LYS A 145 -44.26 -30.59 -11.64
N LEU A 146 -43.87 -29.31 -11.66
CA LEU A 146 -43.34 -28.64 -10.49
C LEU A 146 -44.44 -28.50 -9.42
N PRO A 147 -44.10 -28.46 -8.14
CA PRO A 147 -45.06 -28.18 -7.07
C PRO A 147 -45.80 -26.85 -7.32
N ASP A 148 -47.05 -26.78 -6.94
CA ASP A 148 -47.83 -25.55 -7.11
C ASP A 148 -47.29 -24.38 -6.28
N THR A 149 -46.49 -24.65 -5.22
CA THR A 149 -45.76 -23.67 -4.39
C THR A 149 -44.39 -23.26 -4.95
N PHE A 150 -43.98 -23.88 -6.05
CA PHE A 150 -42.58 -23.70 -6.54
C PHE A 150 -42.20 -22.22 -6.81
N GLU A 151 -43.10 -21.49 -7.45
CA GLU A 151 -42.89 -20.07 -7.75
C GLU A 151 -42.86 -19.20 -6.46
N GLU A 152 -43.71 -19.59 -5.46
CA GLU A 152 -43.69 -18.91 -4.15
C GLU A 152 -42.40 -19.22 -3.41
N ASP A 153 -41.95 -20.46 -3.42
CA ASP A 153 -40.69 -20.90 -2.81
C ASP A 153 -39.48 -20.19 -3.45
N ILE A 154 -39.47 -20.03 -4.77
CA ILE A 154 -38.46 -19.25 -5.51
C ILE A 154 -38.49 -17.77 -5.11
N ALA A 155 -39.69 -17.16 -5.11
CA ALA A 155 -39.83 -15.73 -4.75
C ALA A 155 -39.38 -15.44 -3.32
N GLU A 156 -39.69 -16.35 -2.37
CA GLU A 156 -39.22 -16.23 -1.00
C GLU A 156 -37.70 -16.46 -0.88
N ALA A 157 -37.16 -17.37 -1.65
CA ALA A 157 -35.72 -17.66 -1.63
C ALA A 157 -34.86 -16.52 -2.21
N PHE A 158 -35.38 -15.81 -3.19
CA PHE A 158 -34.72 -14.64 -3.82
C PHE A 158 -35.43 -13.33 -3.40
N ASP A 159 -35.63 -13.19 -2.11
CA ASP A 159 -36.33 -12.07 -1.50
C ASP A 159 -35.67 -10.70 -1.73
N GLU A 160 -36.35 -9.66 -1.30
CA GLU A 160 -35.86 -8.29 -1.40
C GLU A 160 -34.52 -8.07 -0.67
N GLY A 161 -34.25 -8.84 0.40
CA GLY A 161 -33.01 -8.80 1.16
C GLY A 161 -31.83 -9.35 0.34
N TYR A 162 -32.04 -10.45 -0.37
CA TYR A 162 -31.05 -11.01 -1.29
C TYR A 162 -30.73 -10.02 -2.42
N GLN A 163 -31.76 -9.44 -3.05
CA GLN A 163 -31.56 -8.48 -4.13
C GLN A 163 -30.81 -7.23 -3.66
N LYS A 164 -31.17 -6.68 -2.50
CA LYS A 164 -30.45 -5.55 -1.90
C LYS A 164 -28.97 -5.85 -1.64
N ALA A 165 -28.66 -7.07 -1.22
CA ALA A 165 -27.26 -7.46 -1.01
C ALA A 165 -26.49 -7.57 -2.34
N LEU A 166 -27.12 -8.07 -3.41
CA LEU A 166 -26.50 -8.07 -4.75
C LEU A 166 -26.27 -6.66 -5.27
N ASP A 167 -27.25 -5.76 -5.14
CA ASP A 167 -27.14 -4.37 -5.56
C ASP A 167 -26.03 -3.64 -4.77
N ALA A 168 -25.89 -3.97 -3.48
CA ALA A 168 -24.81 -3.42 -2.65
C ALA A 168 -23.42 -3.92 -3.07
N LEU A 169 -23.29 -5.21 -3.46
CA LEU A 169 -22.05 -5.74 -4.01
C LEU A 169 -21.68 -5.11 -5.35
N GLU A 170 -22.65 -4.91 -6.23
CA GLU A 170 -22.45 -4.24 -7.51
C GLU A 170 -22.02 -2.79 -7.32
N THR A 171 -22.68 -2.06 -6.43
CA THR A 171 -22.31 -0.69 -6.06
C THR A 171 -20.89 -0.64 -5.48
N PHE A 172 -20.56 -1.58 -4.58
CA PHE A 172 -19.23 -1.69 -4.00
C PHE A 172 -18.15 -1.95 -5.06
N GLU A 173 -18.38 -2.88 -6.00
CA GLU A 173 -17.43 -3.17 -7.09
C GLU A 173 -17.15 -1.91 -7.91
N ALA A 174 -18.21 -1.20 -8.34
CA ALA A 174 -18.09 0.01 -9.13
C ALA A 174 -17.34 1.13 -8.38
N GLU A 175 -17.67 1.34 -7.10
CA GLU A 175 -17.00 2.33 -6.27
C GLU A 175 -15.54 1.97 -5.96
N TYR A 176 -15.25 0.72 -5.65
CA TYR A 176 -13.89 0.24 -5.42
C TYR A 176 -13.02 0.54 -6.65
N LYS A 177 -13.48 0.10 -7.82
CA LYS A 177 -12.77 0.31 -9.09
C LYS A 177 -12.51 1.80 -9.33
N ARG A 178 -13.53 2.63 -9.27
CA ARG A 178 -13.42 4.09 -9.46
C ARG A 178 -12.42 4.73 -8.50
N LYS A 179 -12.48 4.37 -7.21
CA LYS A 179 -11.59 4.92 -6.17
C LYS A 179 -10.15 4.45 -6.35
N MET A 180 -9.93 3.19 -6.71
CA MET A 180 -8.59 2.65 -6.93
C MET A 180 -7.95 3.17 -8.21
N GLU A 181 -8.71 3.36 -9.28
CA GLU A 181 -8.25 4.03 -10.50
C GLU A 181 -7.79 5.47 -10.20
N ALA A 182 -8.58 6.24 -9.46
CA ALA A 182 -8.23 7.60 -9.06
C ALA A 182 -6.98 7.64 -8.16
N LEU A 183 -6.84 6.68 -7.24
CA LEU A 183 -5.65 6.55 -6.40
C LEU A 183 -4.40 6.25 -7.24
N LEU A 184 -4.48 5.30 -8.14
CA LEU A 184 -3.35 4.95 -9.03
C LEU A 184 -2.98 6.11 -9.95
N GLU A 185 -3.95 6.83 -10.49
CA GLU A 185 -3.72 8.02 -11.30
C GLU A 185 -3.00 9.09 -10.49
N LEU A 186 -3.48 9.38 -9.27
CA LEU A 186 -2.82 10.31 -8.36
C LEU A 186 -1.37 9.92 -8.06
N LEU A 187 -1.12 8.66 -7.76
CA LEU A 187 0.22 8.16 -7.47
C LEU A 187 1.13 8.19 -8.70
N LYS A 188 0.64 7.83 -9.88
CA LYS A 188 1.42 7.85 -11.14
C LYS A 188 1.71 9.28 -11.62
N ASN A 189 0.76 10.20 -11.47
CA ASN A 189 0.93 11.60 -11.89
C ASN A 189 1.91 12.40 -11.02
N ASN A 190 2.22 11.91 -9.82
CA ASN A 190 3.25 12.50 -8.97
C ASN A 190 4.69 12.11 -9.36
N LEU A 191 4.86 11.12 -10.24
CA LEU A 191 6.13 10.77 -10.85
C LEU A 191 6.40 11.72 -12.01
N ASN A 192 7.05 12.84 -11.72
CA ASN A 192 7.51 13.75 -12.76
C ASN A 192 9.01 13.57 -13.01
N ASP A 193 9.49 13.99 -14.19
CA ASP A 193 10.89 13.90 -14.62
C ASP A 193 11.88 14.74 -13.79
N VAL A 194 11.39 15.41 -12.74
CA VAL A 194 12.20 16.26 -11.85
C VAL A 194 13.09 15.42 -10.94
N PHE A 195 12.65 14.20 -10.60
CA PHE A 195 13.39 13.31 -9.69
C PHE A 195 14.32 12.37 -10.46
N PRO A 196 15.55 12.13 -9.96
CA PRO A 196 16.44 11.12 -10.54
C PRO A 196 15.79 9.74 -10.49
N LYS A 197 15.84 9.00 -11.59
CA LYS A 197 15.27 7.64 -11.69
C LYS A 197 15.72 6.71 -10.55
N ALA A 198 16.97 6.84 -10.09
CA ALA A 198 17.46 6.05 -8.95
C ALA A 198 16.72 6.34 -7.62
N LYS A 199 16.07 7.50 -7.50
CA LYS A 199 15.29 7.87 -6.31
C LYS A 199 13.81 7.53 -6.45
N THR A 200 13.31 7.36 -7.67
CA THR A 200 11.92 6.99 -7.95
C THR A 200 11.72 5.49 -8.10
N ALA A 201 12.78 4.71 -8.34
CA ALA A 201 12.69 3.28 -8.60
C ALA A 201 11.99 2.48 -7.48
N GLU A 202 12.24 2.81 -6.23
CA GLU A 202 11.58 2.16 -5.08
C GLU A 202 10.10 2.54 -5.02
N TYR A 203 9.78 3.80 -5.25
CA TYR A 203 8.41 4.28 -5.31
C TYR A 203 7.64 3.63 -6.47
N GLU A 204 8.22 3.60 -7.68
CA GLU A 204 7.64 2.95 -8.85
C GLU A 204 7.34 1.47 -8.58
N LYS A 205 8.27 0.78 -7.90
CA LYS A 205 8.07 -0.60 -7.47
C LYS A 205 6.89 -0.76 -6.51
N LEU A 206 6.76 0.13 -5.53
CA LEU A 206 5.64 0.10 -4.57
C LEU A 206 4.31 0.38 -5.26
N VAL A 207 4.26 1.34 -6.19
CA VAL A 207 3.06 1.62 -6.99
C VAL A 207 2.67 0.42 -7.85
N ALA A 208 3.64 -0.26 -8.48
CA ALA A 208 3.38 -1.46 -9.26
C ALA A 208 2.87 -2.64 -8.39
N GLN A 209 3.40 -2.78 -7.17
CA GLN A 209 2.90 -3.79 -6.22
C GLN A 209 1.46 -3.47 -5.79
N LEU A 210 1.16 -2.21 -5.51
CA LEU A 210 -0.21 -1.77 -5.20
C LEU A 210 -1.17 -2.05 -6.35
N GLU A 211 -0.77 -1.75 -7.60
CA GLU A 211 -1.57 -2.03 -8.79
C GLU A 211 -1.88 -3.53 -8.94
N THR A 212 -0.90 -4.40 -8.63
CA THR A 212 -1.11 -5.85 -8.61
C THR A 212 -2.17 -6.25 -7.56
N VAL A 213 -2.04 -5.75 -6.32
CA VAL A 213 -3.00 -6.04 -5.24
C VAL A 213 -4.41 -5.53 -5.59
N ILE A 214 -4.52 -4.34 -6.19
CA ILE A 214 -5.81 -3.80 -6.65
C ILE A 214 -6.44 -4.73 -7.68
N THR A 215 -5.67 -5.18 -8.67
CA THR A 215 -6.15 -6.10 -9.72
C THR A 215 -6.61 -7.44 -9.12
N GLU A 216 -5.86 -8.00 -8.17
CA GLU A 216 -6.24 -9.22 -7.47
C GLU A 216 -7.55 -9.04 -6.67
N ASN A 217 -7.69 -7.91 -5.98
CA ASN A 217 -8.92 -7.58 -5.25
C ASN A 217 -10.11 -7.41 -6.19
N GLU A 218 -9.96 -6.73 -7.33
CA GLU A 218 -11.02 -6.61 -8.34
C GLU A 218 -11.51 -7.98 -8.83
N GLN A 219 -10.59 -8.91 -9.06
CA GLN A 219 -10.95 -10.28 -9.45
C GLN A 219 -11.72 -11.02 -8.34
N LEU A 220 -11.32 -10.84 -7.08
CA LEU A 220 -12.02 -11.43 -5.94
C LEU A 220 -13.41 -10.83 -5.75
N ILE A 221 -13.57 -9.53 -5.89
CA ILE A 221 -14.86 -8.83 -5.82
C ILE A 221 -15.77 -9.30 -6.96
N ALA A 222 -15.27 -9.36 -8.19
CA ALA A 222 -16.01 -9.86 -9.34
C ALA A 222 -16.43 -11.32 -9.16
N LYS A 223 -15.54 -12.17 -8.61
CA LYS A 223 -15.89 -13.55 -8.24
C LYS A 223 -17.01 -13.57 -7.22
N LYS A 224 -16.90 -12.81 -6.14
CA LYS A 224 -17.93 -12.74 -5.09
C LYS A 224 -19.28 -12.27 -5.63
N ARG A 225 -19.30 -11.34 -6.60
CA ARG A 225 -20.53 -10.91 -7.27
C ARG A 225 -21.17 -12.01 -8.11
N THR A 226 -20.35 -12.85 -8.78
CA THR A 226 -20.86 -13.96 -9.62
C THR A 226 -21.23 -15.20 -8.82
N THR A 227 -20.61 -15.40 -7.67
CA THR A 227 -20.90 -16.51 -6.75
C THR A 227 -21.09 -15.97 -5.31
N PRO A 228 -22.15 -15.20 -5.07
CA PRO A 228 -22.33 -14.49 -3.81
C PRO A 228 -22.53 -15.39 -2.59
N GLY A 229 -22.90 -16.64 -2.80
CA GLY A 229 -23.03 -17.67 -1.77
C GLY A 229 -21.72 -18.35 -1.36
N GLU A 230 -20.59 -18.06 -2.06
CA GLU A 230 -19.25 -18.61 -1.72
C GLU A 230 -18.44 -17.70 -0.81
#